data_ab7c46fe5d7c4752ca84fa1d2da33ab1
#
_entry.id   ab7c46fe5d7c4752ca84fa1d2da33ab1
#
_cell.length_a   1.000
_cell.length_b   1.000
_cell.length_c   1.000
_cell.angle_alpha   90.00
_cell.angle_beta   90.00
_cell.angle_gamma   90.00
#
_symmetry.space_group_name_H-M   'P 1'
#
loop_
_entity.id
_entity.type
_entity.pdbx_description
1 polymer ?
#
loop_
_entity_poly.entity_id
_entity_poly.type
_entity_poly.pdbx_seq_one_letter_code
_entity_poly.pdbx_strand_id
1 'polypeptide(L)'
;WRYKEFLPVNYEENIVSLGEGYTPILNAKNLEIDLGIKKLLIKDESLNPTSSFKARGLSAAVSKAKELGIKKFSIPTAGNAGGALAAYTSKAGLESYVFMPKDAPLANKTEVKYFGAKLELIDGYINDAGKKSMEVSADKNLFDVSTLKEPYRVEGKKTMGYEIAEQLNWELPDHIIYPTGGGTGIIGIWKAFKELTEIG
;
A
#
# COMPACT_ATOMS: atom_id res chain seq x y z
N TRP A 1 -12.71 -1.23 2.48
CA TRP A 1 -13.14 0.15 2.89
C TRP A 1 -14.05 0.13 4.13
N ARG A 2 -13.72 -0.76 5.08
CA ARG A 2 -14.45 -0.91 6.36
C ARG A 2 -14.44 0.37 7.21
N TYR A 3 -13.35 1.14 7.13
CA TYR A 3 -13.14 2.37 7.91
C TYR A 3 -13.16 3.61 7.01
N LYS A 4 -14.09 3.67 6.06
CA LYS A 4 -14.17 4.73 5.04
C LYS A 4 -14.28 6.14 5.64
N GLU A 5 -14.89 6.26 6.82
CA GLU A 5 -15.07 7.52 7.54
C GLU A 5 -13.74 8.18 7.95
N PHE A 6 -12.66 7.37 8.06
CA PHE A 6 -11.31 7.83 8.38
C PHE A 6 -10.40 7.94 7.15
N LEU A 7 -10.95 7.69 5.96
CA LEU A 7 -10.17 7.71 4.72
C LEU A 7 -10.44 8.98 3.91
N PRO A 8 -9.50 9.42 3.07
CA PRO A 8 -9.55 10.74 2.44
C PRO A 8 -10.52 10.87 1.26
N VAL A 9 -11.32 9.87 0.96
CA VAL A 9 -12.28 9.86 -0.15
C VAL A 9 -13.66 10.29 0.33
N ASN A 10 -14.22 11.34 -0.26
CA ASN A 10 -15.49 11.92 0.17
C ASN A 10 -16.71 11.28 -0.52
N TYR A 11 -16.53 10.75 -1.73
CA TYR A 11 -17.64 10.21 -2.54
C TYR A 11 -17.40 8.74 -2.86
N GLU A 12 -18.35 7.88 -2.49
CA GLU A 12 -18.24 6.41 -2.61
C GLU A 12 -18.02 5.93 -4.04
N GLU A 13 -18.57 6.63 -5.03
CA GLU A 13 -18.39 6.31 -6.46
C GLU A 13 -16.94 6.40 -6.93
N ASN A 14 -16.07 7.05 -6.16
CA ASN A 14 -14.65 7.14 -6.44
C ASN A 14 -13.83 6.01 -5.80
N ILE A 15 -14.44 5.23 -4.91
CA ILE A 15 -13.76 4.12 -4.26
C ILE A 15 -13.37 3.05 -5.28
N VAL A 16 -12.10 2.73 -5.30
CA VAL A 16 -11.50 1.68 -6.11
C VAL A 16 -10.99 0.59 -5.18
N SER A 17 -11.74 -0.50 -5.06
CA SER A 17 -11.42 -1.62 -4.19
C SER A 17 -11.30 -2.93 -4.98
N LEU A 18 -10.40 -3.79 -4.54
CA LEU A 18 -10.25 -5.18 -4.97
C LEU A 18 -10.52 -6.15 -3.80
N GLY A 19 -11.10 -5.65 -2.70
CA GLY A 19 -11.37 -6.44 -1.49
C GLY A 19 -10.20 -6.49 -0.50
N GLU A 20 -9.34 -5.46 -0.52
CA GLU A 20 -8.22 -5.32 0.42
C GLU A 20 -8.69 -5.09 1.85
N GLY A 21 -7.87 -5.54 2.79
CA GLY A 21 -8.08 -5.34 4.23
C GLY A 21 -8.75 -6.51 4.92
N TYR A 22 -8.99 -6.30 6.20
CA TYR A 22 -9.53 -7.28 7.16
C TYR A 22 -8.80 -8.63 7.13
N THR A 23 -7.48 -8.57 6.95
CA THR A 23 -6.61 -9.73 6.91
C THR A 23 -6.57 -10.44 8.27
N PRO A 24 -6.34 -11.76 8.32
CA PRO A 24 -6.39 -12.49 9.59
C PRO A 24 -5.23 -12.13 10.50
N ILE A 25 -5.49 -12.28 11.81
CA ILE A 25 -4.46 -12.35 12.84
C ILE A 25 -4.30 -13.80 13.27
N LEU A 26 -3.13 -14.36 13.06
CA LEU A 26 -2.79 -15.74 13.36
C LEU A 26 -2.02 -15.83 14.68
N ASN A 27 -2.33 -16.84 15.50
CA ASN A 27 -1.60 -17.09 16.74
C ASN A 27 -0.41 -18.02 16.47
N ALA A 28 0.80 -17.57 16.80
CA ALA A 28 2.06 -18.28 16.57
C ALA A 28 2.54 -19.05 17.82
N LYS A 29 1.70 -19.96 18.35
CA LYS A 29 1.93 -20.68 19.64
C LYS A 29 3.30 -21.35 19.76
N ASN A 30 3.79 -21.98 18.72
CA ASN A 30 5.09 -22.65 18.76
C ASN A 30 6.23 -21.64 18.96
N LEU A 31 6.15 -20.49 18.27
CA LEU A 31 7.14 -19.41 18.44
C LEU A 31 7.02 -18.73 19.82
N GLU A 32 5.83 -18.66 20.41
CA GLU A 32 5.65 -18.17 21.78
C GLU A 32 6.47 -18.98 22.78
N ILE A 33 6.42 -20.30 22.63
CA ILE A 33 7.16 -21.25 23.49
C ILE A 33 8.67 -21.09 23.27
N ASP A 34 9.10 -21.09 22.00
CA ASP A 34 10.52 -21.01 21.65
C ASP A 34 11.17 -19.70 22.11
N LEU A 35 10.42 -18.60 22.07
CA LEU A 35 10.89 -17.26 22.45
C LEU A 35 10.64 -16.91 23.91
N GLY A 36 9.90 -17.71 24.65
CA GLY A 36 9.54 -17.43 26.04
C GLY A 36 8.67 -16.19 26.25
N ILE A 37 7.82 -15.87 25.27
CA ILE A 37 6.91 -14.72 25.34
C ILE A 37 5.46 -15.16 25.54
N LYS A 38 4.64 -14.31 26.15
CA LYS A 38 3.26 -14.67 26.49
C LYS A 38 2.36 -14.86 25.29
N LYS A 39 2.50 -14.02 24.28
CA LYS A 39 1.63 -14.00 23.10
C LYS A 39 2.35 -13.43 21.89
N LEU A 40 2.29 -14.15 20.77
CA LEU A 40 2.80 -13.72 19.48
C LEU A 40 1.73 -13.86 18.43
N LEU A 41 1.38 -12.75 17.81
CA LEU A 41 0.38 -12.66 16.78
C LEU A 41 1.01 -12.25 15.45
N ILE A 42 0.57 -12.85 14.37
CA ILE A 42 1.00 -12.52 13.01
C ILE A 42 -0.17 -11.95 12.25
N LYS A 43 -0.11 -10.67 11.88
CA LYS A 43 -1.05 -10.05 10.95
C LYS A 43 -0.64 -10.42 9.54
N ASP A 44 -1.37 -11.32 8.90
CA ASP A 44 -1.01 -11.86 7.58
C ASP A 44 -1.48 -10.95 6.45
N GLU A 45 -0.62 -10.04 6.03
CA GLU A 45 -0.87 -9.10 4.92
C GLU A 45 -0.68 -9.72 3.52
N SER A 46 -0.24 -10.98 3.42
CA SER A 46 -0.08 -11.66 2.14
C SER A 46 -1.41 -11.98 1.45
N LEU A 47 -2.51 -11.99 2.21
CA LEU A 47 -3.86 -12.26 1.72
C LEU A 47 -4.54 -11.03 1.09
N ASN A 48 -3.92 -9.87 1.11
CA ASN A 48 -4.42 -8.74 0.33
C ASN A 48 -4.34 -9.02 -1.18
N PRO A 49 -5.17 -8.36 -2.00
CA PRO A 49 -4.96 -8.29 -3.45
C PRO A 49 -3.51 -7.91 -3.77
N THR A 50 -2.94 -8.52 -4.82
CA THR A 50 -1.52 -8.38 -5.17
C THR A 50 -0.55 -8.84 -4.06
N SER A 51 -1.03 -9.75 -3.19
CA SER A 51 -0.28 -10.50 -2.16
C SER A 51 0.57 -9.63 -1.25
N SER A 52 0.14 -8.41 -0.96
CA SER A 52 0.87 -7.52 -0.05
C SER A 52 0.05 -6.36 0.52
N PHE A 53 0.50 -5.82 1.65
CA PHE A 53 -0.08 -4.61 2.27
C PHE A 53 -0.02 -3.34 1.37
N LYS A 54 0.64 -3.40 0.22
CA LYS A 54 0.67 -2.27 -0.74
C LYS A 54 -0.72 -1.97 -1.30
N ALA A 55 -1.57 -2.98 -1.39
CA ALA A 55 -2.97 -2.87 -1.79
C ALA A 55 -3.72 -1.77 -1.01
N ARG A 56 -3.60 -1.75 0.32
CA ARG A 56 -4.28 -0.78 1.19
C ARG A 56 -4.00 0.67 0.81
N GLY A 57 -2.71 0.99 0.67
CA GLY A 57 -2.29 2.34 0.34
C GLY A 57 -2.62 2.74 -1.08
N LEU A 58 -2.51 1.82 -2.04
CA LEU A 58 -2.77 2.13 -3.44
C LEU A 58 -4.26 2.16 -3.77
N SER A 59 -5.09 1.40 -3.06
CA SER A 59 -6.54 1.58 -3.11
C SER A 59 -6.93 3.02 -2.74
N ALA A 60 -6.48 3.52 -1.60
CA ALA A 60 -6.79 4.88 -1.14
C ALA A 60 -6.22 5.96 -2.08
N ALA A 61 -4.95 5.81 -2.51
CA ALA A 61 -4.30 6.79 -3.39
C ALA A 61 -4.97 6.87 -4.76
N VAL A 62 -5.30 5.73 -5.38
CA VAL A 62 -5.99 5.71 -6.68
C VAL A 62 -7.41 6.24 -6.56
N SER A 63 -8.13 5.87 -5.49
CA SER A 63 -9.48 6.35 -5.23
C SER A 63 -9.52 7.87 -5.07
N LYS A 64 -8.64 8.43 -4.24
CA LYS A 64 -8.57 9.88 -4.04
C LYS A 64 -8.12 10.61 -5.29
N ALA A 65 -7.13 10.10 -6.00
CA ALA A 65 -6.67 10.69 -7.24
C ALA A 65 -7.79 10.68 -8.31
N LYS A 66 -8.58 9.60 -8.40
CA LYS A 66 -9.78 9.55 -9.26
C LYS A 66 -10.78 10.64 -8.90
N GLU A 67 -11.06 10.85 -7.59
CA GLU A 67 -11.93 11.92 -7.10
C GLU A 67 -11.42 13.30 -7.50
N LEU A 68 -10.08 13.48 -7.55
CA LEU A 68 -9.44 14.72 -7.98
C LEU A 68 -9.33 14.86 -9.52
N GLY A 69 -9.91 13.92 -10.29
CA GLY A 69 -9.88 13.94 -11.75
C GLY A 69 -8.55 13.49 -12.36
N ILE A 70 -7.63 12.93 -11.58
CA ILE A 70 -6.33 12.43 -12.06
C ILE A 70 -6.54 11.12 -12.83
N LYS A 71 -5.91 10.99 -13.99
CA LYS A 71 -6.07 9.84 -14.89
C LYS A 71 -4.79 9.06 -15.15
N LYS A 72 -3.64 9.62 -14.81
CA LYS A 72 -2.33 9.03 -15.12
C LYS A 72 -1.43 9.05 -13.91
N PHE A 73 -0.78 7.93 -13.63
CA PHE A 73 0.03 7.71 -12.44
C PHE A 73 1.45 7.30 -12.79
N SER A 74 2.39 7.59 -11.91
CA SER A 74 3.76 7.08 -12.00
C SER A 74 4.24 6.53 -10.67
N ILE A 75 5.10 5.51 -10.73
CA ILE A 75 5.80 4.98 -9.58
C ILE A 75 7.15 4.35 -9.97
N PRO A 76 8.26 4.74 -9.36
CA PRO A 76 9.50 3.96 -9.37
C PRO A 76 9.44 2.90 -8.27
N THR A 77 9.72 1.65 -8.60
CA THR A 77 9.69 0.55 -7.63
C THR A 77 10.47 -0.67 -8.11
N ALA A 78 11.05 -1.43 -7.20
CA ALA A 78 11.65 -2.73 -7.49
C ALA A 78 10.79 -3.92 -7.01
N GLY A 79 9.53 -3.67 -6.54
CA GLY A 79 8.72 -4.71 -5.92
C GLY A 79 7.21 -4.46 -6.00
N ASN A 80 6.48 -4.96 -5.01
CA ASN A 80 5.03 -5.10 -4.97
C ASN A 80 4.20 -3.81 -5.16
N ALA A 81 4.81 -2.62 -5.00
CA ALA A 81 4.06 -1.37 -5.18
C ALA A 81 3.69 -1.13 -6.66
N GLY A 82 4.50 -1.64 -7.60
CA GLY A 82 4.19 -1.55 -9.04
C GLY A 82 2.99 -2.40 -9.42
N GLY A 83 2.96 -3.66 -9.00
CA GLY A 83 1.84 -4.56 -9.25
C GLY A 83 0.55 -4.04 -8.63
N ALA A 84 0.63 -3.59 -7.38
CA ALA A 84 -0.53 -3.01 -6.72
C ALA A 84 -1.03 -1.73 -7.44
N LEU A 85 -0.17 -0.79 -7.84
CA LEU A 85 -0.60 0.37 -8.62
C LEU A 85 -1.28 -0.07 -9.92
N ALA A 86 -0.65 -0.99 -10.66
CA ALA A 86 -1.18 -1.49 -11.93
C ALA A 86 -2.58 -2.11 -11.76
N ALA A 87 -2.79 -2.93 -10.72
CA ALA A 87 -4.07 -3.57 -10.43
C ALA A 87 -5.18 -2.53 -10.14
N TYR A 88 -4.92 -1.57 -9.25
CA TYR A 88 -5.92 -0.58 -8.87
C TYR A 88 -6.20 0.44 -9.99
N THR A 89 -5.20 0.87 -10.75
CA THR A 89 -5.43 1.73 -11.91
C THR A 89 -6.16 1.00 -13.03
N SER A 90 -5.86 -0.27 -13.29
CA SER A 90 -6.61 -1.12 -14.21
C SER A 90 -8.08 -1.24 -13.80
N LYS A 91 -8.35 -1.53 -12.52
CA LYS A 91 -9.72 -1.60 -11.96
C LYS A 91 -10.49 -0.29 -12.16
N ALA A 92 -9.80 0.84 -12.09
CA ALA A 92 -10.39 2.17 -12.24
C ALA A 92 -10.51 2.65 -13.71
N GLY A 93 -9.96 1.92 -14.67
CA GLY A 93 -9.86 2.36 -16.06
C GLY A 93 -8.89 3.53 -16.25
N LEU A 94 -7.84 3.61 -15.43
CA LEU A 94 -6.84 4.67 -15.40
C LEU A 94 -5.48 4.16 -15.89
N GLU A 95 -4.59 5.08 -16.30
CA GLU A 95 -3.27 4.73 -16.80
C GLU A 95 -2.20 4.75 -15.70
N SER A 96 -1.29 3.78 -15.71
CA SER A 96 -0.11 3.78 -14.84
C SER A 96 1.19 3.49 -15.58
N TYR A 97 2.24 4.17 -15.12
CA TYR A 97 3.61 4.06 -15.61
C TYR A 97 4.48 3.57 -14.45
N VAL A 98 5.12 2.43 -14.63
CA VAL A 98 5.94 1.79 -13.61
C VAL A 98 7.37 1.72 -14.09
N PHE A 99 8.28 2.28 -13.31
CA PHE A 99 9.70 2.31 -13.61
C PHE A 99 10.42 1.34 -12.68
N MET A 100 11.04 0.30 -13.26
CA MET A 100 11.73 -0.75 -12.47
C MET A 100 13.17 -0.91 -12.92
N PRO A 101 14.11 -1.17 -11.99
CA PRO A 101 15.40 -1.70 -12.37
C PRO A 101 15.29 -2.99 -13.19
N LYS A 102 16.19 -3.22 -14.12
CA LYS A 102 16.20 -4.44 -14.96
C LYS A 102 16.33 -5.73 -14.14
N ASP A 103 17.02 -5.68 -13.01
CA ASP A 103 17.22 -6.79 -12.08
C ASP A 103 16.07 -7.02 -11.09
N ALA A 104 15.00 -6.19 -11.14
CA ALA A 104 13.79 -6.43 -10.34
C ALA A 104 13.24 -7.85 -10.57
N PRO A 105 12.64 -8.50 -9.55
CA PRO A 105 12.14 -9.86 -9.66
C PRO A 105 11.17 -10.04 -10.83
N LEU A 106 11.31 -11.15 -11.55
CA LEU A 106 10.48 -11.45 -12.73
C LEU A 106 8.99 -11.43 -12.39
N ALA A 107 8.61 -11.97 -11.22
CA ALA A 107 7.23 -11.98 -10.76
C ALA A 107 6.61 -10.57 -10.72
N ASN A 108 7.34 -9.58 -10.14
CA ASN A 108 6.86 -8.20 -10.07
C ASN A 108 6.75 -7.55 -11.47
N LYS A 109 7.70 -7.79 -12.35
CA LYS A 109 7.64 -7.31 -13.74
C LYS A 109 6.46 -7.92 -14.50
N THR A 110 6.21 -9.21 -14.29
CA THR A 110 5.08 -9.93 -14.92
C THR A 110 3.75 -9.41 -14.39
N GLU A 111 3.61 -9.23 -13.09
CA GLU A 111 2.41 -8.69 -12.45
C GLU A 111 2.04 -7.31 -13.01
N VAL A 112 3.01 -6.39 -13.08
CA VAL A 112 2.82 -5.04 -13.65
C VAL A 112 2.30 -5.10 -15.08
N LYS A 113 2.89 -5.95 -15.92
CA LYS A 113 2.46 -6.12 -17.32
C LYS A 113 1.08 -6.77 -17.43
N TYR A 114 0.82 -7.78 -16.57
CA TYR A 114 -0.44 -8.50 -16.56
C TYR A 114 -1.64 -7.57 -16.30
N PHE A 115 -1.49 -6.61 -15.38
CA PHE A 115 -2.50 -5.60 -15.10
C PHE A 115 -2.52 -4.43 -16.09
N GLY A 116 -1.70 -4.44 -17.13
CA GLY A 116 -1.77 -3.48 -18.23
C GLY A 116 -1.05 -2.15 -17.99
N ALA A 117 -0.22 -2.04 -16.95
CA ALA A 117 0.60 -0.85 -16.74
C ALA A 117 1.74 -0.74 -17.77
N LYS A 118 2.13 0.48 -18.09
CA LYS A 118 3.29 0.76 -18.95
C LYS A 118 4.57 0.59 -18.13
N LEU A 119 5.26 -0.53 -18.33
CA LEU A 119 6.49 -0.87 -17.63
C LEU A 119 7.71 -0.39 -18.42
N GLU A 120 8.53 0.45 -17.80
CA GLU A 120 9.85 0.85 -18.30
C GLU A 120 10.95 0.24 -17.42
N LEU A 121 11.85 -0.52 -18.04
CA LEU A 121 12.99 -1.15 -17.36
C LEU A 121 14.23 -0.27 -17.47
N ILE A 122 14.78 0.10 -16.32
CA ILE A 122 15.91 1.01 -16.19
C ILE A 122 17.21 0.21 -15.96
N ASP A 123 18.23 0.56 -16.71
CA ASP A 123 19.58 0.05 -16.49
C ASP A 123 20.22 0.83 -15.35
N GLY A 124 20.17 0.28 -14.14
CA GLY A 124 20.60 0.95 -12.92
C GLY A 124 19.79 0.49 -11.71
N TYR A 125 19.90 1.25 -10.63
CA TYR A 125 19.26 0.98 -9.35
C TYR A 125 17.91 1.71 -9.20
N ILE A 126 17.27 1.51 -8.06
CA ILE A 126 15.97 2.16 -7.75
C ILE A 126 16.05 3.70 -7.80
N ASN A 127 17.19 4.29 -7.48
CA ASN A 127 17.40 5.74 -7.58
C ASN A 127 17.37 6.23 -9.04
N ASP A 128 17.89 5.43 -9.97
CA ASP A 128 17.89 5.76 -11.40
C ASP A 128 16.48 5.61 -11.98
N ALA A 129 15.75 4.58 -11.56
CA ALA A 129 14.33 4.44 -11.85
C ALA A 129 13.52 5.64 -11.31
N GLY A 130 13.89 6.14 -10.12
CA GLY A 130 13.30 7.35 -9.52
C GLY A 130 13.53 8.61 -10.36
N LYS A 131 14.76 8.84 -10.82
CA LYS A 131 15.09 9.97 -11.70
C LYS A 131 14.30 9.91 -13.01
N LYS A 132 14.28 8.73 -13.64
CA LYS A 132 13.53 8.54 -14.88
C LYS A 132 12.03 8.74 -14.70
N SER A 133 11.48 8.24 -13.59
CA SER A 133 10.09 8.48 -13.24
C SER A 133 9.77 9.98 -13.12
N MET A 134 10.63 10.78 -12.47
CA MET A 134 10.44 12.23 -12.34
C MET A 134 10.47 12.94 -13.70
N GLU A 135 11.43 12.60 -14.56
CA GLU A 135 11.52 13.17 -15.92
C GLU A 135 10.24 12.92 -16.73
N VAL A 136 9.82 11.66 -16.80
CA VAL A 136 8.62 11.27 -17.55
C VAL A 136 7.34 11.83 -16.90
N SER A 137 7.31 11.94 -15.58
CA SER A 137 6.16 12.51 -14.88
C SER A 137 5.98 13.99 -15.18
N ALA A 138 7.06 14.75 -15.31
CA ALA A 138 7.02 16.17 -15.69
C ALA A 138 6.53 16.32 -17.15
N ASP A 139 7.05 15.51 -18.07
CA ASP A 139 6.68 15.55 -19.50
C ASP A 139 5.21 15.16 -19.74
N LYS A 140 4.73 14.13 -19.07
CA LYS A 140 3.40 13.54 -19.30
C LYS A 140 2.33 13.96 -18.29
N ASN A 141 2.66 14.84 -17.35
CA ASN A 141 1.80 15.25 -16.23
C ASN A 141 1.23 14.04 -15.47
N LEU A 142 2.13 13.17 -14.98
CA LEU A 142 1.77 11.99 -14.20
C LEU A 142 1.72 12.32 -12.71
N PHE A 143 0.74 11.77 -12.02
CA PHE A 143 0.67 11.85 -10.56
C PHE A 143 1.63 10.83 -9.94
N ASP A 144 2.65 11.33 -9.26
CA ASP A 144 3.67 10.51 -8.61
C ASP A 144 3.16 9.95 -7.29
N VAL A 145 2.91 8.64 -7.28
CA VAL A 145 2.51 7.90 -6.07
C VAL A 145 3.68 7.14 -5.44
N SER A 146 4.89 7.62 -5.60
CA SER A 146 6.05 7.05 -4.92
C SER A 146 6.01 7.30 -3.40
N THR A 147 6.90 6.63 -2.67
CA THR A 147 6.90 6.64 -1.21
C THR A 147 7.01 8.06 -0.64
N LEU A 148 6.02 8.47 0.16
CA LEU A 148 5.92 9.78 0.85
C LEU A 148 5.85 10.99 -0.08
N LYS A 149 5.51 10.83 -1.35
CA LYS A 149 5.28 11.95 -2.29
C LYS A 149 3.85 12.46 -2.26
N GLU A 150 2.93 11.66 -1.77
CA GLU A 150 1.53 11.99 -1.55
C GLU A 150 1.05 11.38 -0.21
N PRO A 151 0.04 11.93 0.45
CA PRO A 151 -0.40 11.46 1.76
C PRO A 151 -1.30 10.20 1.71
N TYR A 152 -1.97 9.97 0.61
CA TYR A 152 -3.09 9.01 0.53
C TYR A 152 -2.67 7.56 0.72
N ARG A 153 -1.44 7.21 0.35
CA ARG A 153 -0.88 5.87 0.62
C ARG A 153 -0.70 5.62 2.12
N VAL A 154 -0.36 6.63 2.89
CA VAL A 154 -0.28 6.55 4.35
C VAL A 154 -1.70 6.40 4.92
N GLU A 155 -2.63 7.23 4.45
CA GLU A 155 -4.03 7.19 4.88
C GLU A 155 -4.66 5.80 4.66
N GLY A 156 -4.48 5.20 3.49
CA GLY A 156 -4.98 3.85 3.22
C GLY A 156 -4.37 2.77 4.12
N LYS A 157 -3.13 2.97 4.57
CA LYS A 157 -2.46 2.04 5.49
C LYS A 157 -2.88 2.16 6.95
N LYS A 158 -3.56 3.23 7.33
CA LYS A 158 -4.20 3.33 8.65
C LYS A 158 -5.15 2.17 8.92
N THR A 159 -5.81 1.67 7.86
CA THR A 159 -6.74 0.54 7.98
C THR A 159 -6.12 -0.67 8.66
N MET A 160 -4.83 -0.91 8.49
CA MET A 160 -4.11 -1.98 9.20
C MET A 160 -4.10 -1.75 10.72
N GLY A 161 -3.89 -0.52 11.17
CA GLY A 161 -3.92 -0.16 12.58
C GLY A 161 -5.33 -0.29 13.18
N TYR A 162 -6.34 0.20 12.47
CA TYR A 162 -7.75 0.05 12.92
C TYR A 162 -8.16 -1.42 13.02
N GLU A 163 -7.77 -2.24 12.03
CA GLU A 163 -8.04 -3.68 12.06
C GLU A 163 -7.36 -4.38 13.23
N ILE A 164 -6.10 -4.02 13.54
CA ILE A 164 -5.40 -4.57 14.70
C ILE A 164 -6.17 -4.25 15.98
N ALA A 165 -6.58 -3.00 16.16
CA ALA A 165 -7.35 -2.60 17.35
C ALA A 165 -8.70 -3.34 17.42
N GLU A 166 -9.48 -3.36 16.33
CA GLU A 166 -10.78 -4.04 16.30
C GLU A 166 -10.66 -5.54 16.52
N GLN A 167 -9.71 -6.21 15.85
CA GLN A 167 -9.53 -7.67 15.97
C GLN A 167 -8.97 -8.10 17.33
N LEU A 168 -8.38 -7.19 18.08
CA LEU A 168 -7.92 -7.40 19.45
C LEU A 168 -8.90 -6.84 20.50
N ASN A 169 -10.18 -6.63 20.16
CA ASN A 169 -11.22 -6.09 21.02
C ASN A 169 -10.86 -4.72 21.62
N TRP A 170 -10.23 -3.86 20.80
CA TRP A 170 -9.80 -2.50 21.13
C TRP A 170 -8.67 -2.42 22.17
N GLU A 171 -8.02 -3.54 22.45
CA GLU A 171 -6.79 -3.59 23.23
C GLU A 171 -5.58 -3.59 22.28
N LEU A 172 -4.70 -2.61 22.42
CA LEU A 172 -3.52 -2.52 21.58
C LEU A 172 -2.41 -3.46 22.04
N PRO A 173 -1.62 -4.04 21.13
CA PRO A 173 -0.47 -4.85 21.52
C PRO A 173 0.63 -3.99 22.12
N ASP A 174 1.41 -4.56 23.09
CA ASP A 174 2.55 -3.86 23.69
C ASP A 174 3.62 -3.49 22.67
N HIS A 175 3.83 -4.35 21.66
CA HIS A 175 4.86 -4.18 20.64
C HIS A 175 4.35 -4.59 19.26
N ILE A 176 4.78 -3.86 18.23
CA ILE A 176 4.57 -4.20 16.83
C ILE A 176 5.91 -4.25 16.12
N ILE A 177 6.23 -5.41 15.55
CA ILE A 177 7.38 -5.56 14.66
C ILE A 177 6.85 -5.48 13.23
N TYR A 178 7.34 -4.49 12.48
CA TYR A 178 6.87 -4.19 11.14
C TYR A 178 8.03 -4.13 10.15
N PRO A 179 8.04 -4.94 9.08
CA PRO A 179 9.09 -4.89 8.06
C PRO A 179 9.00 -3.58 7.29
N THR A 180 9.97 -2.70 7.50
CA THR A 180 9.94 -1.32 7.04
C THR A 180 10.91 -1.08 5.88
N GLY A 181 10.36 -0.69 4.71
CA GLY A 181 11.11 -0.03 3.63
C GLY A 181 11.01 1.49 3.78
N GLY A 182 10.10 2.12 3.02
CA GLY A 182 9.89 3.58 3.07
C GLY A 182 9.05 4.11 4.25
N GLY A 183 8.69 3.30 5.24
CA GLY A 183 8.03 3.75 6.48
C GLY A 183 6.52 4.00 6.43
N THR A 184 5.90 4.08 5.26
CA THR A 184 4.47 4.47 5.14
C THR A 184 3.51 3.56 5.93
N GLY A 185 3.84 2.28 6.12
CA GLY A 185 2.97 1.35 6.85
C GLY A 185 3.04 1.55 8.37
N ILE A 186 4.24 1.67 8.94
CA ILE A 186 4.39 1.92 10.38
C ILE A 186 3.83 3.29 10.75
N ILE A 187 4.02 4.30 9.90
CA ILE A 187 3.40 5.62 10.08
C ILE A 187 1.87 5.52 10.05
N GLY A 188 1.32 4.74 9.11
CA GLY A 188 -0.13 4.51 9.03
C GLY A 188 -0.69 3.84 10.29
N ILE A 189 -0.05 2.79 10.79
CA ILE A 189 -0.44 2.11 12.03
C ILE A 189 -0.41 3.08 13.21
N TRP A 190 0.70 3.80 13.39
CA TRP A 190 0.84 4.80 14.45
C TRP A 190 -0.24 5.87 14.37
N LYS A 191 -0.50 6.39 13.16
CA LYS A 191 -1.54 7.41 12.94
C LYS A 191 -2.93 6.89 13.31
N ALA A 192 -3.26 5.64 12.94
CA ALA A 192 -4.51 5.02 13.32
C ALA A 192 -4.69 4.92 14.84
N PHE A 193 -3.67 4.49 15.55
CA PHE A 193 -3.72 4.39 17.01
C PHE A 193 -3.88 5.77 17.68
N LYS A 194 -3.18 6.79 17.14
CA LYS A 194 -3.34 8.16 17.62
C LYS A 194 -4.77 8.66 17.42
N GLU A 195 -5.35 8.48 16.25
CA GLU A 195 -6.72 8.88 15.93
C GLU A 195 -7.73 8.15 16.84
N LEU A 196 -7.56 6.84 17.08
CA LEU A 196 -8.42 6.10 18.01
C LEU A 196 -8.33 6.64 19.44
N THR A 197 -7.14 6.99 19.90
CA THR A 197 -6.96 7.58 21.25
C THR A 197 -7.61 8.96 21.37
N GLU A 198 -7.64 9.75 20.30
CA GLU A 198 -8.26 11.09 20.28
C GLU A 198 -9.80 11.03 20.26
N ILE A 199 -10.37 9.94 19.77
CA ILE A 199 -11.83 9.75 19.70
C ILE A 199 -12.38 9.17 21.02
N GLY A 200 -11.60 8.45 21.79
CA GLY A 200 -11.99 7.74 23.02
C GLY A 200 -12.26 6.28 22.75
#